data_44a87f2af6cbb61f394adc55a91a77ae
#
_entry.id   44a87f2af6cbb61f394adc55a91a77ae
#
_cell.length_a   1.000
_cell.length_b   1.000
_cell.length_c   1.000
_cell.angle_alpha   90.00
_cell.angle_beta   90.00
_cell.angle_gamma   90.00
#
_symmetry.space_group_name_H-M   'P 1'
#
loop_
_entity.id
_entity.type
_entity.pdbx_description
1 polymer ?
#
loop_
_entity_poly.entity_id
_entity_poly.type
_entity_poly.pdbx_seq_one_letter_code
_entity_poly.pdbx_strand_id
1 'polypeptide(L)'
;MTKPLNFQQIMMKLSEYWANRGALIWQPWHESVGAGTANPGTTLRVLGPEPWNIGYVEPSFRPDDGRFGDNPNRMQMHHQYQVILQPDPGNPQELYLGSLYAIGLKREEHDIRFVEDNWESPALGAWGLGWEVWLDGMEISQYTYFQQAGGLTLDPVAVELTYGLERIAMYLQGVKRVWDIDWDGRQTYGDILLRQEIEYCEYNFNLAS
;
A
#
# COMPACT_ATOMS: atom_id res chain seq x y z
N MET A 1 15.65 -21.78 -10.12
CA MET A 1 14.82 -20.56 -9.87
C MET A 1 15.00 -20.19 -8.40
N THR A 2 15.30 -18.93 -8.11
CA THR A 2 15.36 -18.44 -6.72
C THR A 2 13.95 -18.45 -6.13
N LYS A 3 13.82 -18.86 -4.84
CA LYS A 3 12.53 -18.83 -4.14
C LYS A 3 12.04 -17.37 -4.11
N PRO A 4 10.75 -17.11 -4.39
CA PRO A 4 10.19 -15.76 -4.27
C PRO A 4 10.30 -15.26 -2.82
N LEU A 5 10.30 -13.93 -2.65
CA LEU A 5 10.31 -13.31 -1.32
C LEU A 5 9.03 -13.68 -0.56
N ASN A 6 9.14 -13.95 0.73
CA ASN A 6 8.00 -14.07 1.61
C ASN A 6 7.45 -12.67 1.98
N PHE A 7 6.29 -12.62 2.65
CA PHE A 7 5.58 -11.36 2.91
C PHE A 7 6.41 -10.36 3.71
N GLN A 8 7.05 -10.80 4.79
CA GLN A 8 7.91 -9.91 5.58
C GLN A 8 9.17 -9.47 4.83
N GLN A 9 9.74 -10.33 3.97
CA GLN A 9 10.87 -9.94 3.13
C GLN A 9 10.51 -8.87 2.10
N ILE A 10 9.29 -8.90 1.55
CA ILE A 10 8.79 -7.84 0.66
C ILE A 10 8.78 -6.50 1.39
N MET A 11 8.19 -6.45 2.60
CA MET A 11 8.14 -5.22 3.41
C MET A 11 9.55 -4.70 3.74
N MET A 12 10.43 -5.59 4.17
CA MET A 12 11.82 -5.23 4.50
C MET A 12 12.59 -4.73 3.27
N LYS A 13 12.38 -5.36 2.12
CA LYS A 13 13.07 -5.00 0.88
C LYS A 13 12.59 -3.67 0.31
N LEU A 14 11.30 -3.37 0.38
CA LEU A 14 10.77 -2.06 0.04
C LEU A 14 11.33 -0.98 0.97
N SER A 15 11.39 -1.26 2.28
CA SER A 15 11.97 -0.33 3.26
C SER A 15 13.44 -0.08 2.98
N GLU A 16 14.23 -1.10 2.68
CA GLU A 16 15.64 -0.96 2.28
C GLU A 16 15.78 -0.14 0.99
N TYR A 17 14.93 -0.42 -0.02
CA TYR A 17 14.96 0.28 -1.30
C TYR A 17 14.75 1.79 -1.12
N TRP A 18 13.73 2.18 -0.36
CA TRP A 18 13.39 3.58 -0.14
C TRP A 18 14.34 4.27 0.83
N ALA A 19 14.79 3.59 1.88
CA ALA A 19 15.80 4.11 2.80
C ALA A 19 17.11 4.47 2.08
N ASN A 20 17.55 3.61 1.15
CA ASN A 20 18.76 3.85 0.34
C ASN A 20 18.58 5.04 -0.64
N ARG A 21 17.35 5.54 -0.82
CA ARG A 21 17.03 6.74 -1.61
C ARG A 21 16.66 7.96 -0.78
N GLY A 22 16.99 7.91 0.51
CA GLY A 22 16.83 9.04 1.43
C GLY A 22 15.47 9.14 2.10
N ALA A 23 14.59 8.15 1.95
CA ALA A 23 13.35 8.14 2.69
C ALA A 23 13.57 7.73 4.15
N LEU A 24 12.93 8.43 5.08
CA LEU A 24 12.79 7.98 6.46
C LEU A 24 11.85 6.79 6.52
N ILE A 25 12.21 5.75 7.26
CA ILE A 25 11.30 4.64 7.52
C ILE A 25 10.41 5.04 8.69
N TRP A 26 9.19 5.46 8.34
CA TRP A 26 8.18 5.93 9.27
C TRP A 26 7.48 4.75 9.93
N GLN A 27 6.59 5.04 10.89
CA GLN A 27 5.87 4.02 11.63
C GLN A 27 4.37 4.08 11.31
N PRO A 28 3.64 2.95 11.41
CA PRO A 28 2.21 2.95 11.30
C PRO A 28 1.57 3.82 12.38
N TRP A 29 0.38 4.34 12.09
CA TRP A 29 -0.36 5.12 13.08
C TRP A 29 -0.93 4.19 14.18
N HIS A 30 -1.04 4.66 15.39
CA HIS A 30 -1.57 3.88 16.51
C HIS A 30 -3.11 3.83 16.55
N GLU A 31 -3.77 4.64 15.73
CA GLU A 31 -5.21 4.61 15.53
C GLU A 31 -5.55 3.83 14.26
N SER A 32 -6.76 3.25 14.19
CA SER A 32 -7.23 2.58 12.98
C SER A 32 -7.45 3.59 11.86
N VAL A 33 -6.87 3.32 10.70
CA VAL A 33 -7.02 4.12 9.48
C VAL A 33 -7.46 3.26 8.32
N GLY A 34 -8.21 3.83 7.36
CA GLY A 34 -8.65 3.13 6.16
C GLY A 34 -7.61 3.12 5.03
N ALA A 35 -6.58 3.93 5.15
CA ALA A 35 -5.48 4.01 4.18
C ALA A 35 -4.25 4.67 4.81
N GLY A 36 -3.07 4.38 4.25
CA GLY A 36 -1.81 5.01 4.66
C GLY A 36 -1.84 6.53 4.58
N THR A 37 -2.59 7.09 3.65
CA THR A 37 -2.82 8.53 3.51
C THR A 37 -3.34 9.20 4.78
N ALA A 38 -4.14 8.50 5.58
CA ALA A 38 -4.71 9.04 6.81
C ALA A 38 -3.70 9.13 7.98
N ASN A 39 -2.54 8.49 7.86
CA ASN A 39 -1.45 8.65 8.84
C ASN A 39 -1.00 10.12 8.86
N PRO A 40 -0.88 10.77 10.05
CA PRO A 40 -0.41 12.16 10.14
C PRO A 40 0.96 12.41 9.51
N GLY A 41 1.83 11.39 9.44
CA GLY A 41 3.09 11.42 8.70
C GLY A 41 2.93 11.67 7.21
N THR A 42 1.77 11.39 6.65
CA THR A 42 1.36 11.77 5.30
C THR A 42 0.51 13.03 5.33
N THR A 43 -0.73 12.93 5.78
CA THR A 43 -1.77 13.97 5.54
C THR A 43 -1.47 15.31 6.18
N LEU A 44 -0.74 15.38 7.32
CA LEU A 44 -0.36 16.63 7.96
C LEU A 44 1.02 17.12 7.51
N ARG A 45 1.96 16.21 7.29
CA ARG A 45 3.33 16.61 6.94
C ARG A 45 3.46 17.17 5.53
N VAL A 46 2.63 16.74 4.59
CA VAL A 46 2.62 17.29 3.22
C VAL A 46 2.13 18.75 3.16
N LEU A 47 1.54 19.27 4.22
CA LEU A 47 1.11 20.68 4.30
C LEU A 47 2.27 21.67 4.47
N GLY A 48 3.45 21.18 4.88
CA GLY A 48 4.64 22.01 5.04
C GLY A 48 5.42 22.20 3.74
N PRO A 49 6.23 23.26 3.64
CA PRO A 49 7.08 23.50 2.47
C PRO A 49 8.40 22.71 2.53
N GLU A 50 8.74 22.10 3.67
CA GLU A 50 9.99 21.40 3.86
C GLU A 50 10.01 20.06 3.12
N PRO A 51 11.15 19.64 2.56
CA PRO A 51 11.29 18.32 1.96
C PRO A 51 10.91 17.22 2.94
N TRP A 52 10.07 16.28 2.46
CA TRP A 52 9.57 15.18 3.28
C TRP A 52 9.47 13.89 2.49
N ASN A 53 10.41 12.97 2.71
CA ASN A 53 10.47 11.68 2.05
C ASN A 53 10.37 10.59 3.11
N ILE A 54 9.32 9.76 3.03
CA ILE A 54 9.08 8.67 3.97
C ILE A 54 8.61 7.41 3.24
N GLY A 55 8.84 6.26 3.88
CA GLY A 55 8.25 4.98 3.48
C GLY A 55 7.86 4.19 4.73
N TYR A 56 6.71 3.55 4.73
CA TYR A 56 6.23 2.76 5.88
C TYR A 56 5.13 1.79 5.51
N VAL A 57 4.95 0.77 6.34
CA VAL A 57 3.80 -0.14 6.28
C VAL A 57 2.67 0.45 7.11
N GLU A 58 1.47 0.54 6.54
CA GLU A 58 0.26 0.96 7.26
C GLU A 58 -0.79 -0.14 7.17
N PRO A 59 -1.06 -0.87 8.26
CA PRO A 59 -2.24 -1.72 8.34
C PRO A 59 -3.49 -0.85 8.16
N SER A 60 -4.26 -1.13 7.10
CA SER A 60 -5.44 -0.35 6.73
C SER A 60 -6.69 -1.17 6.96
N PHE A 61 -7.65 -0.58 7.66
CA PHE A 61 -8.85 -1.25 8.11
C PHE A 61 -10.09 -0.67 7.44
N ARG A 62 -10.80 -1.52 6.69
CA ARG A 62 -12.03 -1.19 5.95
C ARG A 62 -13.13 -2.20 6.28
N PRO A 63 -13.94 -1.93 7.32
CA PRO A 63 -14.96 -2.87 7.78
C PRO A 63 -15.93 -3.36 6.69
N ASP A 64 -16.30 -2.47 5.76
CA ASP A 64 -17.22 -2.78 4.67
C ASP A 64 -16.68 -3.83 3.68
N ASP A 65 -15.36 -4.06 3.67
CA ASP A 65 -14.70 -5.04 2.82
C ASP A 65 -14.65 -6.46 3.43
N GLY A 66 -15.18 -6.63 4.64
CA GLY A 66 -15.24 -7.93 5.31
C GLY A 66 -16.05 -8.97 4.54
N ARG A 67 -15.52 -10.18 4.40
CA ARG A 67 -16.14 -11.31 3.69
C ARG A 67 -15.93 -12.64 4.43
N PHE A 68 -15.77 -12.60 5.75
CA PHE A 68 -15.58 -13.78 6.61
C PHE A 68 -14.44 -14.72 6.17
N GLY A 69 -13.44 -14.19 5.46
CA GLY A 69 -12.35 -14.97 4.89
C GLY A 69 -12.69 -15.79 3.63
N ASP A 70 -13.91 -15.69 3.12
CA ASP A 70 -14.37 -16.47 1.95
C ASP A 70 -13.85 -15.90 0.62
N ASN A 71 -13.59 -14.58 0.56
CA ASN A 71 -13.05 -13.97 -0.64
C ASN A 71 -11.53 -14.19 -0.74
N PRO A 72 -11.00 -14.56 -1.92
CA PRO A 72 -9.57 -14.88 -2.08
C PRO A 72 -8.63 -13.67 -1.94
N ASN A 73 -9.10 -12.44 -2.14
CA ASN A 73 -8.26 -11.25 -2.19
C ASN A 73 -8.88 -9.99 -1.56
N ARG A 74 -10.03 -10.10 -0.88
CA ARG A 74 -10.70 -9.00 -0.19
C ARG A 74 -10.91 -9.33 1.28
N MET A 75 -10.44 -8.44 2.17
CA MET A 75 -10.54 -8.56 3.62
C MET A 75 -10.66 -7.18 4.25
N GLN A 76 -11.12 -7.12 5.51
CA GLN A 76 -11.26 -5.88 6.26
C GLN A 76 -9.94 -5.17 6.49
N MET A 77 -8.91 -5.94 6.86
CA MET A 77 -7.58 -5.42 7.14
C MET A 77 -6.60 -5.91 6.08
N HIS A 78 -5.88 -4.98 5.49
CA HIS A 78 -4.79 -5.26 4.55
C HIS A 78 -3.62 -4.33 4.84
N HIS A 79 -2.43 -4.66 4.32
CA HIS A 79 -1.24 -3.87 4.51
C HIS A 79 -0.95 -3.04 3.26
N GLN A 80 -0.84 -1.74 3.45
CA GLN A 80 -0.31 -0.85 2.43
C GLN A 80 1.16 -0.54 2.73
N TYR A 81 2.01 -0.50 1.70
CA TYR A 81 3.29 0.17 1.80
C TYR A 81 3.11 1.57 1.23
N GLN A 82 3.29 2.57 2.09
CA GLN A 82 3.06 3.98 1.77
C GLN A 82 4.38 4.69 1.55
N VAL A 83 4.48 5.49 0.48
CA VAL A 83 5.64 6.35 0.21
C VAL A 83 5.16 7.75 -0.08
N ILE A 84 5.81 8.74 0.53
CA ILE A 84 5.66 10.15 0.20
C ILE A 84 7.00 10.69 -0.26
N LEU A 85 6.99 11.38 -1.38
CA LEU A 85 8.14 12.11 -1.92
C LEU A 85 7.73 13.57 -2.11
N GLN A 86 8.29 14.46 -1.29
CA GLN A 86 8.02 15.90 -1.35
C GLN A 86 9.35 16.68 -1.26
N PRO A 87 9.62 17.54 -2.25
CA PRO A 87 8.88 17.74 -3.49
C PRO A 87 8.93 16.53 -4.43
N ASP A 88 8.17 16.59 -5.52
CA ASP A 88 8.29 15.63 -6.64
C ASP A 88 9.75 15.54 -7.09
N PRO A 89 10.36 14.34 -7.09
CA PRO A 89 11.76 14.16 -7.50
C PRO A 89 11.99 14.28 -9.02
N GLY A 90 10.94 14.44 -9.82
CA GLY A 90 11.00 14.56 -11.28
C GLY A 90 11.05 13.23 -12.05
N ASN A 91 11.26 12.12 -11.34
CA ASN A 91 11.28 10.76 -11.92
C ASN A 91 10.57 9.72 -11.02
N PRO A 92 9.44 10.03 -10.38
CA PRO A 92 8.84 9.15 -9.39
C PRO A 92 8.32 7.83 -9.99
N GLN A 93 7.93 7.82 -11.27
CA GLN A 93 7.52 6.60 -11.96
C GLN A 93 8.68 5.60 -12.11
N GLU A 94 9.88 6.07 -12.46
CA GLU A 94 11.07 5.21 -12.56
C GLU A 94 11.47 4.67 -11.19
N LEU A 95 11.40 5.49 -10.15
CA LEU A 95 11.66 5.10 -8.78
C LEU A 95 10.66 4.03 -8.31
N TYR A 96 9.38 4.22 -8.60
CA TYR A 96 8.33 3.24 -8.29
C TYR A 96 8.59 1.91 -9.01
N LEU A 97 8.78 1.91 -10.32
CA LEU A 97 9.07 0.70 -11.09
C LEU A 97 10.34 -0.01 -10.60
N GLY A 98 11.40 0.77 -10.29
CA GLY A 98 12.62 0.24 -9.70
C GLY A 98 12.39 -0.47 -8.37
N SER A 99 11.43 -0.02 -7.56
CA SER A 99 11.07 -0.67 -6.30
C SER A 99 10.39 -2.03 -6.54
N LEU A 100 9.54 -2.14 -7.56
CA LEU A 100 8.93 -3.41 -7.95
C LEU A 100 9.97 -4.42 -8.44
N TYR A 101 10.94 -3.96 -9.22
CA TYR A 101 12.04 -4.82 -9.67
C TYR A 101 12.93 -5.27 -8.51
N ALA A 102 13.14 -4.41 -7.52
CA ALA A 102 13.92 -4.72 -6.33
C ALA A 102 13.31 -5.85 -5.48
N ILE A 103 11.99 -6.01 -5.50
CA ILE A 103 11.29 -7.10 -4.81
C ILE A 103 11.10 -8.35 -5.67
N GLY A 104 11.61 -8.34 -6.92
CA GLY A 104 11.69 -9.52 -7.77
C GLY A 104 10.70 -9.59 -8.93
N LEU A 105 9.89 -8.55 -9.15
CA LEU A 105 9.10 -8.45 -10.40
C LEU A 105 10.04 -8.23 -11.56
N LYS A 106 9.82 -8.93 -12.67
CA LYS A 106 10.63 -8.80 -13.87
C LYS A 106 9.80 -8.17 -14.97
N ARG A 107 10.30 -7.08 -15.51
CA ARG A 107 9.61 -6.30 -16.54
C ARG A 107 9.18 -7.14 -17.74
N GLU A 108 10.00 -8.10 -18.12
CA GLU A 108 9.81 -8.93 -19.32
C GLU A 108 8.75 -10.02 -19.12
N GLU A 109 8.39 -10.32 -17.85
CA GLU A 109 7.44 -11.38 -17.50
C GLU A 109 6.04 -10.85 -17.21
N HIS A 110 5.86 -9.50 -17.15
CA HIS A 110 4.61 -8.88 -16.68
C HIS A 110 4.16 -7.71 -17.56
N ASP A 111 2.85 -7.55 -17.70
CA ASP A 111 2.21 -6.37 -18.28
C ASP A 111 1.90 -5.37 -17.14
N ILE A 112 2.64 -4.25 -17.10
CA ILE A 112 2.44 -3.17 -16.14
C ILE A 112 1.80 -1.99 -16.86
N ARG A 113 0.62 -1.57 -16.40
CA ARG A 113 -0.13 -0.45 -16.96
C ARG A 113 -0.41 0.60 -15.90
N PHE A 114 -0.30 1.87 -16.31
CA PHE A 114 -0.77 3.02 -15.55
C PHE A 114 -2.10 3.46 -16.15
N VAL A 115 -3.18 3.28 -15.39
CA VAL A 115 -4.55 3.63 -15.78
C VAL A 115 -4.94 4.89 -15.03
N GLU A 116 -5.33 5.94 -15.74
CA GLU A 116 -5.70 7.21 -15.12
C GLU A 116 -6.86 7.01 -14.13
N ASP A 117 -6.64 7.43 -12.90
CA ASP A 117 -7.61 7.42 -11.81
C ASP A 117 -7.30 8.56 -10.83
N ASN A 118 -8.07 9.65 -10.93
CA ASN A 118 -7.92 10.78 -10.03
C ASN A 118 -8.46 10.42 -8.65
N TRP A 119 -7.57 10.45 -7.68
CA TRP A 119 -7.89 10.08 -6.31
C TRP A 119 -8.45 11.27 -5.52
N GLU A 120 -9.46 11.00 -4.70
CA GLU A 120 -10.01 11.98 -3.76
C GLU A 120 -10.44 11.33 -2.45
N SER A 121 -10.34 12.10 -1.38
CA SER A 121 -10.86 11.76 -0.06
C SER A 121 -11.53 13.00 0.56
N PRO A 122 -12.87 13.11 0.46
CA PRO A 122 -13.58 14.22 1.06
C PRO A 122 -13.36 14.37 2.57
N ALA A 123 -13.22 13.23 3.28
CA ALA A 123 -12.98 13.22 4.73
C ALA A 123 -11.65 13.88 5.11
N LEU A 124 -10.63 13.77 4.25
CA LEU A 124 -9.33 14.41 4.45
C LEU A 124 -9.23 15.77 3.79
N GLY A 125 -10.28 16.24 3.08
CA GLY A 125 -10.21 17.43 2.25
C GLY A 125 -9.07 17.35 1.23
N ALA A 126 -8.85 16.16 0.66
CA ALA A 126 -7.69 15.83 -0.14
C ALA A 126 -8.08 15.31 -1.51
N TRP A 127 -7.26 15.63 -2.51
CA TRP A 127 -7.36 15.08 -3.85
C TRP A 127 -6.01 15.16 -4.60
N GLY A 128 -5.88 14.36 -5.64
CA GLY A 128 -4.70 14.36 -6.48
C GLY A 128 -4.95 13.78 -7.87
N LEU A 129 -4.06 14.12 -8.80
CA LEU A 129 -4.01 13.53 -10.12
C LEU A 129 -3.31 12.18 -10.00
N GLY A 130 -3.94 11.10 -10.45
CA GLY A 130 -3.43 9.78 -10.14
C GLY A 130 -3.64 8.73 -11.22
N TRP A 131 -3.04 7.61 -10.94
CA TRP A 131 -3.12 6.39 -11.73
C TRP A 131 -3.20 5.18 -10.82
N GLU A 132 -4.08 4.26 -11.17
CA GLU A 132 -3.96 2.87 -10.72
C GLU A 132 -2.83 2.19 -11.48
N VAL A 133 -1.96 1.48 -10.77
CA VAL A 133 -0.96 0.63 -11.41
C VAL A 133 -1.45 -0.79 -11.43
N TRP A 134 -1.63 -1.33 -12.64
CA TRP A 134 -2.14 -2.67 -12.89
C TRP A 134 -1.01 -3.60 -13.30
N LEU A 135 -0.95 -4.76 -12.67
CA LEU A 135 -0.04 -5.86 -12.98
C LEU A 135 -0.86 -7.03 -13.51
N ASP A 136 -0.66 -7.42 -14.76
CA ASP A 136 -1.34 -8.55 -15.41
C ASP A 136 -2.87 -8.52 -15.23
N GLY A 137 -3.46 -7.33 -15.24
CA GLY A 137 -4.90 -7.13 -15.15
C GLY A 137 -5.46 -6.98 -13.72
N MET A 138 -4.61 -6.87 -12.70
CA MET A 138 -5.02 -6.56 -11.33
C MET A 138 -4.32 -5.30 -10.83
N GLU A 139 -5.06 -4.37 -10.24
CA GLU A 139 -4.52 -3.22 -9.55
C GLU A 139 -3.67 -3.67 -8.36
N ILE A 140 -2.42 -3.17 -8.32
CA ILE A 140 -1.47 -3.44 -7.24
C ILE A 140 -1.08 -2.21 -6.44
N SER A 141 -1.22 -1.01 -7.00
CA SER A 141 -0.81 0.24 -6.36
C SER A 141 -1.63 1.42 -6.87
N GLN A 142 -1.73 2.43 -6.02
CA GLN A 142 -2.19 3.77 -6.37
C GLN A 142 -0.98 4.70 -6.44
N TYR A 143 -0.89 5.50 -7.50
CA TYR A 143 0.17 6.46 -7.76
C TYR A 143 -0.47 7.84 -7.94
N THR A 144 -0.15 8.82 -7.07
CA THR A 144 -0.87 10.09 -7.01
C THR A 144 0.06 11.28 -6.89
N TYR A 145 -0.16 12.31 -7.70
CA TYR A 145 0.37 13.66 -7.48
C TYR A 145 -0.61 14.43 -6.59
N PHE A 146 -0.26 14.59 -5.35
CA PHE A 146 -1.11 15.13 -4.28
C PHE A 146 -1.24 16.65 -4.44
N GLN A 147 -2.44 17.11 -4.76
CA GLN A 147 -2.72 18.53 -5.06
C GLN A 147 -3.23 19.29 -3.85
N GLN A 148 -3.98 18.63 -2.98
CA GLN A 148 -4.65 19.23 -1.84
C GLN A 148 -4.71 18.25 -0.67
N ALA A 149 -4.56 18.76 0.55
CA ALA A 149 -4.83 18.06 1.80
C ALA A 149 -5.40 19.04 2.83
N GLY A 150 -6.34 18.61 3.67
CA GLY A 150 -6.98 19.46 4.67
C GLY A 150 -7.69 20.70 4.06
N GLY A 151 -8.13 20.62 2.81
CA GLY A 151 -8.70 21.76 2.08
C GLY A 151 -7.67 22.79 1.60
N LEU A 152 -6.37 22.56 1.80
CA LEU A 152 -5.28 23.47 1.43
C LEU A 152 -4.54 22.95 0.20
N THR A 153 -4.30 23.80 -0.77
CA THR A 153 -3.45 23.49 -1.92
C THR A 153 -2.02 23.25 -1.48
N LEU A 154 -1.41 22.16 -1.97
CA LEU A 154 -0.04 21.80 -1.64
C LEU A 154 0.95 22.53 -2.54
N ASP A 155 1.93 23.18 -1.91
CA ASP A 155 3.09 23.77 -2.54
C ASP A 155 4.33 23.58 -1.63
N PRO A 156 5.27 22.71 -2.02
CA PRO A 156 5.32 21.94 -3.26
C PRO A 156 4.35 20.75 -3.28
N VAL A 157 4.02 20.29 -4.50
CA VAL A 157 3.26 19.05 -4.73
C VAL A 157 4.06 17.86 -4.21
N ALA A 158 3.37 16.92 -3.54
CA ALA A 158 3.94 15.65 -3.11
C ALA A 158 3.50 14.51 -4.03
N VAL A 159 4.35 13.50 -4.18
CA VAL A 159 4.01 12.24 -4.83
C VAL A 159 3.70 11.20 -3.76
N GLU A 160 2.54 10.57 -3.86
CA GLU A 160 2.13 9.46 -3.01
C GLU A 160 2.13 8.16 -3.80
N LEU A 161 2.78 7.14 -3.26
CA LEU A 161 2.78 5.79 -3.79
C LEU A 161 2.22 4.84 -2.73
N THR A 162 1.11 4.17 -3.05
CA THR A 162 0.43 3.26 -2.13
C THR A 162 0.39 1.87 -2.73
N TYR A 163 1.19 0.96 -2.18
CA TYR A 163 1.30 -0.43 -2.67
C TYR A 163 0.34 -1.32 -1.89
N GLY A 164 -0.44 -2.13 -2.61
CA GLY A 164 -1.23 -3.22 -2.02
C GLY A 164 -0.35 -4.45 -1.81
N LEU A 165 0.19 -4.62 -0.60
CA LEU A 165 1.23 -5.63 -0.33
C LEU A 165 0.75 -7.06 -0.56
N GLU A 166 -0.48 -7.39 -0.20
CA GLU A 166 -1.04 -8.72 -0.37
C GLU A 166 -1.16 -9.09 -1.86
N ARG A 167 -1.66 -8.18 -2.69
CA ARG A 167 -1.77 -8.43 -4.13
C ARG A 167 -0.41 -8.63 -4.77
N ILE A 168 0.56 -7.81 -4.43
CA ILE A 168 1.95 -7.94 -4.90
C ILE A 168 2.54 -9.29 -4.46
N ALA A 169 2.37 -9.66 -3.19
CA ALA A 169 2.86 -10.93 -2.66
C ALA A 169 2.23 -12.14 -3.36
N MET A 170 0.91 -12.09 -3.63
CA MET A 170 0.23 -13.15 -4.37
C MET A 170 0.85 -13.37 -5.75
N TYR A 171 1.16 -12.29 -6.49
CA TYR A 171 1.83 -12.39 -7.79
C TYR A 171 3.25 -12.97 -7.68
N LEU A 172 4.05 -12.43 -6.78
CA LEU A 172 5.44 -12.89 -6.59
C LEU A 172 5.51 -14.37 -6.19
N GLN A 173 4.58 -14.82 -5.34
CA GLN A 173 4.57 -16.19 -4.83
C GLN A 173 3.75 -17.15 -5.69
N GLY A 174 2.98 -16.63 -6.68
CA GLY A 174 2.15 -17.46 -7.56
C GLY A 174 0.97 -18.11 -6.84
N VAL A 175 0.47 -17.51 -5.75
CA VAL A 175 -0.70 -18.00 -5.01
C VAL A 175 -1.98 -17.29 -5.44
N LYS A 176 -3.13 -17.96 -5.30
CA LYS A 176 -4.44 -17.46 -5.77
C LYS A 176 -5.30 -16.88 -4.65
N ARG A 177 -4.92 -17.12 -3.41
CA ARG A 177 -5.64 -16.65 -2.22
C ARG A 177 -4.66 -15.92 -1.31
N VAL A 178 -5.10 -14.82 -0.72
CA VAL A 178 -4.33 -14.08 0.25
C VAL A 178 -3.90 -14.95 1.44
N TRP A 179 -4.75 -15.88 1.85
CA TRP A 179 -4.52 -16.78 2.97
C TRP A 179 -3.38 -17.76 2.76
N ASP A 180 -2.98 -17.99 1.50
CA ASP A 180 -1.91 -18.91 1.11
C ASP A 180 -0.54 -18.23 0.97
N ILE A 181 -0.46 -16.89 1.17
CA ILE A 181 0.80 -16.14 1.13
C ILE A 181 1.74 -16.67 2.21
N ASP A 182 2.97 -17.05 1.83
CA ASP A 182 4.05 -17.35 2.77
C ASP A 182 4.46 -16.07 3.50
N TRP A 183 4.28 -16.03 4.82
CA TRP A 183 4.59 -14.85 5.64
C TRP A 183 6.07 -14.77 5.99
N ASP A 184 6.65 -15.85 6.53
CA ASP A 184 8.02 -15.87 7.08
C ASP A 184 8.85 -17.11 6.69
N GLY A 185 8.31 -17.95 5.82
CA GLY A 185 8.89 -19.23 5.43
C GLY A 185 8.42 -20.43 6.29
N ARG A 186 7.55 -20.20 7.29
CA ARG A 186 7.00 -21.20 8.20
C ARG A 186 5.49 -21.10 8.36
N GLN A 187 4.95 -19.87 8.37
CA GLN A 187 3.55 -19.58 8.57
C GLN A 187 2.98 -18.88 7.32
N THR A 188 1.72 -19.13 7.03
CA THR A 188 0.98 -18.44 6.00
C THR A 188 0.29 -17.19 6.57
N TYR A 189 -0.14 -16.30 5.70
CA TYR A 189 -0.99 -15.17 6.03
C TYR A 189 -2.27 -15.64 6.74
N GLY A 190 -2.85 -16.77 6.28
CA GLY A 190 -4.02 -17.37 6.89
C GLY A 190 -3.80 -17.88 8.31
N ASP A 191 -2.64 -18.49 8.59
CA ASP A 191 -2.30 -18.96 9.93
C ASP A 191 -2.29 -17.82 10.96
N ILE A 192 -1.96 -16.60 10.49
CA ILE A 192 -1.80 -15.43 11.37
C ILE A 192 -3.10 -14.63 11.47
N LEU A 193 -3.81 -14.39 10.35
CA LEU A 193 -4.84 -13.35 10.27
C LEU A 193 -6.25 -13.84 9.92
N LEU A 194 -6.43 -15.07 9.37
CA LEU A 194 -7.75 -15.53 8.94
C LEU A 194 -8.76 -15.61 10.09
N ARG A 195 -8.36 -16.12 11.24
CA ARG A 195 -9.24 -16.21 12.41
C ARG A 195 -9.70 -14.82 12.86
N GLN A 196 -8.77 -13.88 12.93
CA GLN A 196 -9.06 -12.49 13.30
C GLN A 196 -10.02 -11.83 12.30
N GLU A 197 -9.84 -12.07 11.00
CA GLU A 197 -10.74 -11.57 9.95
C GLU A 197 -12.16 -12.08 10.15
N ILE A 198 -12.33 -13.39 10.41
CA ILE A 198 -13.65 -13.99 10.66
C ILE A 198 -14.30 -13.39 11.91
N GLU A 199 -13.58 -13.31 13.00
CA GLU A 199 -14.08 -12.76 14.28
C GLU A 199 -14.48 -11.28 14.15
N TYR A 200 -13.72 -10.47 13.40
CA TYR A 200 -14.09 -9.08 13.12
C TYR A 200 -15.34 -8.97 12.24
N CYS A 201 -15.49 -9.82 11.22
CA CYS A 201 -16.70 -9.85 10.42
C CYS A 201 -17.92 -10.23 11.26
N GLU A 202 -17.81 -11.25 12.09
CA GLU A 202 -18.89 -11.66 13.00
C GLU A 202 -19.30 -10.51 13.93
N TYR A 203 -18.33 -9.82 14.51
CA TYR A 203 -18.61 -8.66 15.37
C TYR A 203 -19.32 -7.55 14.58
N ASN A 204 -18.74 -7.13 13.45
CA ASN A 204 -19.24 -5.97 12.71
C ASN A 204 -20.61 -6.21 12.05
N PHE A 205 -20.86 -7.41 11.53
CA PHE A 205 -22.06 -7.68 10.74
C PHE A 205 -23.16 -8.41 11.52
N ASN A 206 -22.82 -9.14 12.57
CA ASN A 206 -23.77 -9.96 13.30
C ASN A 206 -24.04 -9.49 14.72
N LEU A 207 -23.07 -8.84 15.39
CA LEU A 207 -23.14 -8.52 16.83
C LEU A 207 -23.19 -7.02 17.11
N ALA A 208 -22.57 -6.19 16.30
CA ALA A 208 -22.62 -4.74 16.45
C ALA A 208 -24.02 -4.22 16.09
N SER A 209 -24.62 -3.41 16.94
CA SER A 209 -25.96 -2.81 16.78
C SER A 209 -25.88 -1.35 16.35
#